data_822ed4815bf260a3e449553f466a24c7
#
_entry.id   822ed4815bf260a3e449553f466a24c7
#
_cell.length_a   1.000
_cell.length_b   1.000
_cell.length_c   1.000
_cell.angle_alpha   90.00
_cell.angle_beta   90.00
_cell.angle_gamma   90.00
#
_symmetry.space_group_name_H-M   'P 1'
#
loop_
_entity.id
_entity.type
_entity.pdbx_description
1 polymer ?
#
loop_
_entity_poly.entity_id
_entity_poly.type
_entity_poly.pdbx_seq_one_letter_code
_entity_poly.pdbx_strand_id
1 'polypeptide(L)'
;MPWDTEAFLSSLISVSDATASVYKRDLNAFINWSAETDVHEPEDVSRRHIRHYLAWLQEKNYARRTIARKTSALRRYFRWAQQIGVTSTDPCIEIQAALGEGRLPRVLKQQEIKVLLDSPRASVLDQDGPRRLRDDAVLELLYGSGLRVSELCALTLKSFDFEKNLVRVLGKGNKERLVPLSQKSVKALNAWISEGRPEFLTLERSHESLFVNLRGKPLTPRDLRRLIDRRALSPTNPHAFRHTYATHLLDGGADLREVQELLGHADLGSTQIYTHVSKERLKRVHKDTHPRA
;
A
#
# COMPACT_ATOMS: atom_id res chain seq x y z
N MET A 1 -6.01 -28.00 18.79
CA MET A 1 -6.42 -26.86 19.63
C MET A 1 -7.82 -26.46 19.21
N PRO A 2 -8.75 -26.10 20.10
CA PRO A 2 -10.14 -25.88 19.73
C PRO A 2 -10.34 -24.83 18.63
N TRP A 3 -9.48 -23.81 18.54
CA TRP A 3 -9.58 -22.74 17.55
C TRP A 3 -8.90 -22.99 16.19
N ASP A 4 -8.14 -24.05 16.04
CA ASP A 4 -7.40 -24.45 14.83
C ASP A 4 -6.89 -23.28 13.93
N THR A 5 -6.24 -22.32 14.58
CA THR A 5 -5.80 -21.07 13.94
C THR A 5 -4.83 -21.31 12.78
N GLU A 6 -3.98 -22.34 12.87
CA GLU A 6 -2.99 -22.64 11.82
C GLU A 6 -3.67 -23.22 10.57
N ALA A 7 -4.66 -24.10 10.70
CA ALA A 7 -5.44 -24.59 9.56
C ALA A 7 -6.23 -23.46 8.91
N PHE A 8 -6.83 -22.57 9.71
CA PHE A 8 -7.47 -21.36 9.17
C PHE A 8 -6.49 -20.51 8.34
N LEU A 9 -5.31 -20.22 8.88
CA LEU A 9 -4.31 -19.42 8.17
C LEU A 9 -3.84 -20.11 6.89
N SER A 10 -3.66 -21.41 6.91
CA SER A 10 -3.29 -22.21 5.73
C SER A 10 -4.38 -22.19 4.65
N SER A 11 -5.65 -22.03 5.03
CA SER A 11 -6.78 -21.90 4.09
C SER A 11 -6.81 -20.55 3.34
N LEU A 12 -6.03 -19.56 3.78
CA LEU A 12 -6.03 -18.20 3.23
C LEU A 12 -5.15 -18.07 1.96
N ILE A 13 -5.31 -18.96 0.99
CA ILE A 13 -4.48 -19.03 -0.25
C ILE A 13 -4.50 -17.71 -1.06
N SER A 14 -5.60 -16.96 -1.01
CA SER A 14 -5.79 -15.76 -1.83
C SER A 14 -5.37 -14.44 -1.16
N VAL A 15 -4.83 -14.48 0.07
CA VAL A 15 -4.40 -13.29 0.79
C VAL A 15 -2.87 -13.23 0.90
N SER A 16 -2.31 -12.02 1.03
CA SER A 16 -0.88 -11.86 1.26
C SER A 16 -0.49 -12.27 2.68
N ASP A 17 0.78 -12.69 2.88
CA ASP A 17 1.32 -13.03 4.20
C ASP A 17 1.13 -11.92 5.23
N ALA A 18 1.26 -10.66 4.81
CA ALA A 18 0.99 -9.50 5.65
C ALA A 18 -0.47 -9.46 6.12
N THR A 19 -1.43 -9.81 5.25
CA THR A 19 -2.85 -9.88 5.61
C THR A 19 -3.13 -11.06 6.52
N ALA A 20 -2.56 -12.23 6.23
CA ALA A 20 -2.67 -13.43 7.06
C ALA A 20 -2.13 -13.16 8.47
N SER A 21 -0.96 -12.52 8.59
CA SER A 21 -0.37 -12.11 9.88
C SER A 21 -1.28 -11.15 10.67
N VAL A 22 -1.96 -10.24 9.99
CA VAL A 22 -2.94 -9.34 10.62
C VAL A 22 -4.16 -10.12 11.11
N TYR A 23 -4.68 -11.05 10.32
CA TYR A 23 -5.81 -11.91 10.71
C TYR A 23 -5.44 -12.81 11.89
N LYS A 24 -4.25 -13.42 11.89
CA LYS A 24 -3.73 -14.18 13.03
C LYS A 24 -3.76 -13.37 14.31
N ARG A 25 -3.20 -12.15 14.28
CA ARG A 25 -3.16 -11.26 15.44
C ARG A 25 -4.55 -10.85 15.92
N ASP A 26 -5.47 -10.57 14.99
CA ASP A 26 -6.83 -10.15 15.32
C ASP A 26 -7.65 -11.29 15.89
N LEU A 27 -7.49 -12.50 15.36
CA LEU A 27 -8.13 -13.71 15.87
C LEU A 27 -7.59 -14.07 17.25
N ASN A 28 -6.27 -14.07 17.46
CA ASN A 28 -5.67 -14.34 18.77
C ASN A 28 -6.13 -13.33 19.82
N ALA A 29 -6.28 -12.06 19.45
CA ALA A 29 -6.81 -11.05 20.37
C ALA A 29 -8.27 -11.32 20.78
N PHE A 30 -9.08 -11.88 19.87
CA PHE A 30 -10.44 -12.32 20.17
C PHE A 30 -10.44 -13.56 21.07
N ILE A 31 -9.63 -14.56 20.76
CA ILE A 31 -9.50 -15.81 21.54
C ILE A 31 -9.11 -15.49 22.99
N ASN A 32 -8.12 -14.63 23.19
CA ASN A 32 -7.69 -14.24 24.54
C ASN A 32 -8.82 -13.55 25.31
N TRP A 33 -9.55 -12.63 24.66
CA TRP A 33 -10.69 -11.96 25.27
C TRP A 33 -11.85 -12.92 25.55
N SER A 34 -12.12 -13.89 24.66
CA SER A 34 -13.15 -14.92 24.85
C SER A 34 -12.84 -15.80 26.06
N ALA A 35 -11.57 -16.17 26.25
CA ALA A 35 -11.13 -16.93 27.41
C ALA A 35 -11.36 -16.17 28.72
N GLU A 36 -11.24 -14.84 28.74
CA GLU A 36 -11.57 -14.00 29.92
C GLU A 36 -13.09 -13.96 30.23
N THR A 37 -13.93 -14.39 29.29
CA THR A 37 -15.40 -14.44 29.40
C THR A 37 -15.95 -15.87 29.38
N ASP A 38 -15.12 -16.85 29.80
CA ASP A 38 -15.44 -18.28 29.90
C ASP A 38 -15.88 -18.95 28.58
N VAL A 39 -15.48 -18.41 27.44
CA VAL A 39 -15.71 -19.02 26.12
C VAL A 39 -14.37 -19.49 25.55
N HIS A 40 -14.17 -20.81 25.57
CA HIS A 40 -12.89 -21.45 25.23
C HIS A 40 -12.90 -22.12 23.85
N GLU A 41 -14.07 -22.40 23.28
CA GLU A 41 -14.23 -23.11 22.01
C GLU A 41 -15.03 -22.29 20.99
N PRO A 42 -14.74 -22.41 19.68
CA PRO A 42 -15.45 -21.67 18.64
C PRO A 42 -16.93 -21.97 18.59
N GLU A 43 -17.36 -23.21 18.92
CA GLU A 43 -18.76 -23.63 18.91
C GLU A 43 -19.61 -22.90 19.98
N ASP A 44 -18.98 -22.47 21.09
CA ASP A 44 -19.65 -21.75 22.16
C ASP A 44 -19.88 -20.28 21.88
N VAL A 45 -19.26 -19.77 20.76
CA VAL A 45 -19.37 -18.37 20.40
C VAL A 45 -20.74 -18.06 19.82
N SER A 46 -21.54 -17.32 20.53
CA SER A 46 -22.83 -16.81 20.07
C SER A 46 -22.72 -15.44 19.39
N ARG A 47 -23.75 -15.03 18.64
CA ARG A 47 -23.85 -13.66 18.08
C ARG A 47 -23.80 -12.61 19.21
N ARG A 48 -24.40 -12.90 20.37
CA ARG A 48 -24.34 -12.01 21.55
C ARG A 48 -22.88 -11.81 22.02
N HIS A 49 -22.09 -12.88 21.99
CA HIS A 49 -20.69 -12.86 22.38
C HIS A 49 -19.87 -11.96 21.43
N ILE A 50 -20.08 -12.08 20.12
CA ILE A 50 -19.45 -11.18 19.14
C ILE A 50 -19.82 -9.71 19.39
N ARG A 51 -21.13 -9.41 19.63
CA ARG A 51 -21.58 -8.05 19.94
C ARG A 51 -20.93 -7.51 21.21
N HIS A 52 -20.78 -8.34 22.24
CA HIS A 52 -20.09 -7.97 23.48
C HIS A 52 -18.61 -7.63 23.23
N TYR A 53 -17.90 -8.44 22.43
CA TYR A 53 -16.53 -8.12 22.04
C TYR A 53 -16.43 -6.79 21.30
N LEU A 54 -17.35 -6.50 20.38
CA LEU A 54 -17.33 -5.23 19.65
C LEU A 54 -17.62 -4.03 20.55
N ALA A 55 -18.54 -4.18 21.53
CA ALA A 55 -18.80 -3.16 22.54
C ALA A 55 -17.56 -2.93 23.42
N TRP A 56 -16.90 -4.00 23.88
CA TRP A 56 -15.64 -3.91 24.63
C TRP A 56 -14.54 -3.18 23.85
N LEU A 57 -14.40 -3.45 22.54
CA LEU A 57 -13.45 -2.71 21.70
C LEU A 57 -13.77 -1.21 21.63
N GLN A 58 -15.07 -0.83 21.64
CA GLN A 58 -15.49 0.58 21.66
C GLN A 58 -15.17 1.22 23.02
N GLU A 59 -15.46 0.57 24.13
CA GLU A 59 -15.12 1.04 25.48
C GLU A 59 -13.60 1.25 25.66
N LYS A 60 -12.80 0.35 25.07
CA LYS A 60 -11.33 0.48 25.02
C LYS A 60 -10.83 1.53 24.02
N ASN A 61 -11.74 2.32 23.43
CA ASN A 61 -11.42 3.40 22.48
C ASN A 61 -10.62 2.95 21.23
N TYR A 62 -10.83 1.70 20.76
CA TYR A 62 -10.26 1.29 19.48
C TYR A 62 -10.83 2.11 18.34
N ALA A 63 -9.96 2.53 17.41
CA ALA A 63 -10.40 3.25 16.21
C ALA A 63 -11.43 2.42 15.43
N ARG A 64 -12.50 3.04 14.92
CA ARG A 64 -13.56 2.38 14.12
C ARG A 64 -13.01 1.49 13.00
N ARG A 65 -11.94 1.95 12.31
CA ARG A 65 -11.26 1.17 11.27
C ARG A 65 -10.62 -0.12 11.83
N THR A 66 -10.10 -0.09 13.05
CA THR A 66 -9.55 -1.27 13.73
C THR A 66 -10.65 -2.25 14.07
N ILE A 67 -11.78 -1.76 14.59
CA ILE A 67 -12.95 -2.58 14.90
C ILE A 67 -13.49 -3.25 13.63
N ALA A 68 -13.67 -2.49 12.55
CA ALA A 68 -14.11 -3.03 11.26
C ALA A 68 -13.17 -4.11 10.71
N ARG A 69 -11.86 -3.91 10.81
CA ARG A 69 -10.85 -4.91 10.39
C ARG A 69 -10.92 -6.18 11.24
N LYS A 70 -11.00 -6.04 12.56
CA LYS A 70 -11.17 -7.18 13.50
C LYS A 70 -12.46 -7.97 13.21
N THR A 71 -13.57 -7.26 12.99
CA THR A 71 -14.84 -7.88 12.58
C THR A 71 -14.68 -8.66 11.26
N SER A 72 -13.95 -8.12 10.29
CA SER A 72 -13.69 -8.81 9.01
C SER A 72 -12.87 -10.09 9.20
N ALA A 73 -11.88 -10.08 10.11
CA ALA A 73 -11.10 -11.27 10.45
C ALA A 73 -12.00 -12.36 11.09
N LEU A 74 -12.85 -11.98 12.05
CA LEU A 74 -13.79 -12.91 12.70
C LEU A 74 -14.79 -13.51 11.72
N ARG A 75 -15.39 -12.69 10.84
CA ARG A 75 -16.29 -13.20 9.78
C ARG A 75 -15.61 -14.20 8.88
N ARG A 76 -14.35 -13.97 8.53
CA ARG A 76 -13.62 -14.90 7.68
C ARG A 76 -13.30 -16.19 8.40
N TYR A 77 -12.94 -16.11 9.68
CA TYR A 77 -12.69 -17.27 10.53
C TYR A 77 -13.96 -18.11 10.72
N PHE A 78 -15.06 -17.53 11.19
CA PHE A 78 -16.28 -18.29 11.48
C PHE A 78 -16.95 -18.87 10.23
N ARG A 79 -16.85 -18.18 9.10
CA ARG A 79 -17.28 -18.77 7.82
C ARG A 79 -16.47 -20.01 7.45
N TRP A 80 -15.15 -19.94 7.60
CA TRP A 80 -14.27 -21.08 7.40
C TRP A 80 -14.56 -22.20 8.41
N ALA A 81 -14.69 -21.88 9.69
CA ALA A 81 -14.98 -22.85 10.76
C ALA A 81 -16.32 -23.59 10.51
N GLN A 82 -17.35 -22.88 10.04
CA GLN A 82 -18.60 -23.50 9.63
C GLN A 82 -18.44 -24.40 8.41
N GLN A 83 -17.66 -23.98 7.40
CA GLN A 83 -17.42 -24.79 6.19
C GLN A 83 -16.72 -26.11 6.48
N ILE A 84 -15.84 -26.17 7.48
CA ILE A 84 -15.11 -27.39 7.85
C ILE A 84 -15.77 -28.15 9.02
N GLY A 85 -16.95 -27.69 9.51
CA GLY A 85 -17.71 -28.36 10.56
C GLY A 85 -17.18 -28.14 11.98
N VAL A 86 -16.30 -27.15 12.22
CA VAL A 86 -15.81 -26.76 13.56
C VAL A 86 -16.91 -26.01 14.34
N THR A 87 -17.80 -25.32 13.64
CA THR A 87 -18.99 -24.70 14.21
C THR A 87 -20.22 -25.05 13.39
N SER A 88 -21.37 -25.26 14.06
CA SER A 88 -22.63 -25.52 13.39
C SER A 88 -23.23 -24.28 12.72
N THR A 89 -22.94 -23.09 13.28
CA THR A 89 -23.45 -21.80 12.78
C THR A 89 -22.34 -20.75 12.69
N ASP A 90 -22.54 -19.75 11.84
CA ASP A 90 -21.67 -18.56 11.80
C ASP A 90 -22.24 -17.45 12.71
N PRO A 91 -21.63 -17.19 13.89
CA PRO A 91 -22.11 -16.16 14.82
C PRO A 91 -21.94 -14.73 14.28
N CYS A 92 -21.21 -14.56 13.18
CA CYS A 92 -20.95 -13.26 12.55
C CYS A 92 -22.01 -12.87 11.49
N ILE A 93 -22.97 -13.74 11.19
CA ILE A 93 -24.08 -13.40 10.29
C ILE A 93 -24.82 -12.16 10.82
N GLU A 94 -25.10 -11.20 9.94
CA GLU A 94 -25.78 -9.92 10.26
C GLU A 94 -25.04 -9.00 11.27
N ILE A 95 -23.84 -9.34 11.70
CA ILE A 95 -23.04 -8.39 12.46
C ILE A 95 -22.60 -7.27 11.50
N GLN A 96 -23.17 -6.10 11.64
CA GLN A 96 -22.68 -4.90 10.96
C GLN A 96 -21.58 -4.27 11.84
N ALA A 97 -20.33 -4.29 11.34
CA ALA A 97 -19.34 -3.38 11.90
C ALA A 97 -19.80 -1.97 11.55
N ALA A 98 -19.91 -1.09 12.55
CA ALA A 98 -20.11 0.33 12.29
C ALA A 98 -18.97 0.84 11.39
N LEU A 99 -19.18 0.79 10.09
CA LEU A 99 -18.35 1.44 9.11
C LEU A 99 -18.46 2.92 9.43
N GLY A 100 -17.44 3.49 10.06
CA GLY A 100 -17.36 4.93 10.17
C GLY A 100 -17.41 5.50 8.75
N GLU A 101 -18.04 6.64 8.59
CA GLU A 101 -17.96 7.41 7.33
C GLU A 101 -16.50 7.42 6.89
N GLY A 102 -16.22 6.72 5.79
CA GLY A 102 -14.90 6.67 5.22
C GLY A 102 -14.52 8.10 4.85
N ARG A 103 -13.50 8.67 5.52
CA ARG A 103 -12.97 9.93 5.01
C ARG A 103 -12.63 9.70 3.55
N LEU A 104 -13.22 10.52 2.68
CA LEU A 104 -12.87 10.53 1.27
C LEU A 104 -11.34 10.58 1.14
N PRO A 105 -10.76 9.82 0.23
CA PRO A 105 -9.33 9.86 -0.01
C PRO A 105 -8.92 11.30 -0.28
N ARG A 106 -7.87 11.76 0.42
CA ARG A 106 -7.38 13.14 0.24
C ARG A 106 -6.68 13.25 -1.10
N VAL A 107 -7.11 14.19 -1.92
CA VAL A 107 -6.38 14.69 -3.09
C VAL A 107 -5.47 15.83 -2.64
N LEU A 108 -4.20 15.78 -2.99
CA LEU A 108 -3.23 16.85 -2.71
C LEU A 108 -3.46 18.00 -3.69
N LYS A 109 -3.55 19.22 -3.18
CA LYS A 109 -3.66 20.42 -4.02
C LYS A 109 -2.37 20.65 -4.80
N GLN A 110 -2.46 21.30 -5.95
CA GLN A 110 -1.29 21.63 -6.78
C GLN A 110 -0.19 22.36 -5.99
N GLN A 111 -0.57 23.27 -5.10
CA GLN A 111 0.39 23.98 -4.25
C GLN A 111 1.09 23.07 -3.24
N GLU A 112 0.41 22.07 -2.69
CA GLU A 112 1.03 21.05 -1.82
C GLU A 112 2.03 20.20 -2.58
N ILE A 113 1.68 19.79 -3.81
CA ILE A 113 2.59 19.06 -4.71
C ILE A 113 3.82 19.92 -5.04
N LYS A 114 3.63 21.20 -5.37
CA LYS A 114 4.74 22.12 -5.65
C LYS A 114 5.70 22.23 -4.47
N VAL A 115 5.20 22.36 -3.25
CA VAL A 115 6.05 22.43 -2.05
C VAL A 115 6.76 21.10 -1.80
N LEU A 116 6.08 19.98 -2.01
CA LEU A 116 6.68 18.65 -1.80
C LEU A 116 7.84 18.37 -2.77
N LEU A 117 7.68 18.77 -4.04
CA LEU A 117 8.54 18.34 -5.14
C LEU A 117 9.49 19.44 -5.62
N ASP A 118 9.03 20.71 -5.73
CA ASP A 118 9.79 21.78 -6.35
C ASP A 118 10.39 22.78 -5.35
N SER A 119 9.77 22.95 -4.19
CA SER A 119 10.15 23.99 -3.21
C SER A 119 10.08 23.45 -1.79
N PRO A 120 10.94 22.47 -1.43
CA PRO A 120 10.95 21.92 -0.08
C PRO A 120 11.29 22.99 0.96
N ARG A 121 10.82 22.79 2.21
CA ARG A 121 11.10 23.71 3.32
C ARG A 121 12.61 23.88 3.55
N ALA A 122 13.03 25.01 4.12
CA ALA A 122 14.43 25.27 4.46
C ALA A 122 15.03 24.15 5.31
N SER A 123 14.34 23.62 6.30
CA SER A 123 14.80 22.47 7.11
C SER A 123 15.07 21.18 6.31
N VAL A 124 14.57 21.10 5.09
CA VAL A 124 14.87 20.00 4.15
C VAL A 124 16.06 20.33 3.27
N LEU A 125 16.25 21.61 2.96
CA LEU A 125 17.42 22.09 2.18
C LEU A 125 18.72 21.92 2.96
N ASP A 126 18.67 22.00 4.28
CA ASP A 126 19.82 21.75 5.18
C ASP A 126 20.15 20.25 5.34
N GLN A 127 19.40 19.36 4.70
CA GLN A 127 19.73 17.94 4.72
C GLN A 127 20.94 17.66 3.83
N ASP A 128 21.66 16.61 4.24
CA ASP A 128 22.73 16.02 3.44
C ASP A 128 22.27 15.77 1.99
N GLY A 129 23.09 16.17 1.01
CA GLY A 129 22.78 16.12 -0.42
C GLY A 129 22.27 14.74 -0.89
N PRO A 130 22.98 13.63 -0.57
CA PRO A 130 22.56 12.29 -0.93
C PRO A 130 21.16 11.89 -0.43
N ARG A 131 20.82 12.28 0.81
CA ARG A 131 19.50 12.04 1.36
C ARG A 131 18.40 12.80 0.63
N ARG A 132 18.68 14.04 0.24
CA ARG A 132 17.75 14.86 -0.54
C ARG A 132 17.51 14.25 -1.91
N LEU A 133 18.56 13.82 -2.62
CA LEU A 133 18.45 13.16 -3.92
C LEU A 133 17.56 11.90 -3.86
N ARG A 134 17.70 11.10 -2.80
CA ARG A 134 16.83 9.94 -2.56
C ARG A 134 15.37 10.37 -2.36
N ASP A 135 15.16 11.33 -1.48
CA ASP A 135 13.82 11.77 -1.09
C ASP A 135 13.09 12.40 -2.29
N ASP A 136 13.80 13.16 -3.12
CA ASP A 136 13.28 13.74 -4.36
C ASP A 136 12.88 12.65 -5.37
N ALA A 137 13.75 11.67 -5.62
CA ALA A 137 13.46 10.56 -6.52
C ALA A 137 12.26 9.71 -6.03
N VAL A 138 12.15 9.45 -4.73
CA VAL A 138 11.03 8.73 -4.13
C VAL A 138 9.71 9.48 -4.34
N LEU A 139 9.68 10.78 -4.09
CA LEU A 139 8.45 11.59 -4.21
C LEU A 139 8.04 11.79 -5.67
N GLU A 140 9.01 12.00 -6.58
CA GLU A 140 8.74 12.08 -8.01
C GLU A 140 8.15 10.78 -8.56
N LEU A 141 8.63 9.62 -8.12
CA LEU A 141 8.05 8.33 -8.53
C LEU A 141 6.65 8.12 -7.93
N LEU A 142 6.43 8.44 -6.66
CA LEU A 142 5.11 8.29 -6.04
C LEU A 142 4.04 9.10 -6.77
N TYR A 143 4.36 10.35 -7.09
CA TYR A 143 3.42 11.24 -7.76
C TYR A 143 3.40 11.02 -9.28
N GLY A 144 4.57 10.90 -9.92
CA GLY A 144 4.68 10.83 -11.38
C GLY A 144 4.30 9.46 -11.97
N SER A 145 4.22 8.42 -11.15
CA SER A 145 3.92 7.05 -11.63
C SER A 145 2.82 6.35 -10.82
N GLY A 146 2.27 6.99 -9.80
CA GLY A 146 1.18 6.45 -8.99
C GLY A 146 1.46 5.10 -8.33
N LEU A 147 2.72 4.78 -8.04
CA LEU A 147 3.13 3.50 -7.46
C LEU A 147 2.54 3.27 -6.06
N ARG A 148 2.25 2.00 -5.74
CA ARG A 148 1.99 1.62 -4.35
C ARG A 148 3.29 1.68 -3.55
N VAL A 149 3.17 1.94 -2.23
CA VAL A 149 4.33 1.95 -1.32
C VAL A 149 5.17 0.68 -1.41
N SER A 150 4.52 -0.47 -1.40
CA SER A 150 5.19 -1.77 -1.48
C SER A 150 5.90 -1.97 -2.81
N GLU A 151 5.30 -1.52 -3.91
CA GLU A 151 5.89 -1.57 -5.25
C GLU A 151 7.15 -0.71 -5.31
N LEU A 152 7.08 0.54 -4.82
CA LEU A 152 8.24 1.45 -4.78
C LEU A 152 9.38 0.89 -3.91
N CYS A 153 9.07 0.36 -2.73
CA CYS A 153 10.08 -0.22 -1.84
C CYS A 153 10.74 -1.48 -2.43
N ALA A 154 10.05 -2.20 -3.32
CA ALA A 154 10.55 -3.41 -3.97
C ALA A 154 11.35 -3.14 -5.25
N LEU A 155 11.43 -1.89 -5.72
CA LEU A 155 12.17 -1.57 -6.94
C LEU A 155 13.67 -1.88 -6.83
N THR A 156 14.20 -2.39 -7.92
CA THR A 156 15.63 -2.61 -8.11
C THR A 156 16.13 -1.79 -9.29
N LEU A 157 17.46 -1.72 -9.49
CA LEU A 157 18.02 -1.07 -10.68
C LEU A 157 17.54 -1.74 -11.98
N LYS A 158 17.30 -3.08 -11.95
CA LYS A 158 16.80 -3.86 -13.10
C LYS A 158 15.32 -3.59 -13.42
N SER A 159 14.61 -2.88 -12.55
CA SER A 159 13.20 -2.55 -12.76
C SER A 159 12.98 -1.50 -13.84
N PHE A 160 14.04 -0.80 -14.29
CA PHE A 160 13.95 0.37 -15.16
C PHE A 160 14.43 0.09 -16.57
N ASP A 161 13.69 0.61 -17.54
CA ASP A 161 14.08 0.77 -18.94
C ASP A 161 14.17 2.28 -19.20
N PHE A 162 15.37 2.85 -19.02
CA PHE A 162 15.61 4.29 -19.17
C PHE A 162 15.51 4.75 -20.63
N GLU A 163 15.81 3.88 -21.60
CA GLU A 163 15.66 4.22 -23.02
C GLU A 163 14.21 4.45 -23.38
N LYS A 164 13.32 3.62 -22.80
CA LYS A 164 11.87 3.68 -23.03
C LYS A 164 11.12 4.52 -22.01
N ASN A 165 11.80 5.05 -20.98
CA ASN A 165 11.18 5.74 -19.85
C ASN A 165 10.05 4.91 -19.21
N LEU A 166 10.34 3.67 -18.88
CA LEU A 166 9.38 2.73 -18.26
C LEU A 166 9.96 2.13 -16.98
N VAL A 167 9.10 1.91 -16.01
CA VAL A 167 9.40 1.09 -14.83
C VAL A 167 8.50 -0.14 -14.80
N ARG A 168 9.10 -1.30 -14.56
CA ARG A 168 8.41 -2.57 -14.35
C ARG A 168 8.13 -2.73 -12.86
N VAL A 169 6.88 -2.94 -12.50
CA VAL A 169 6.45 -3.13 -11.11
C VAL A 169 5.68 -4.43 -10.95
N LEU A 170 5.90 -5.09 -9.82
CA LEU A 170 5.19 -6.30 -9.42
C LEU A 170 3.99 -5.91 -8.55
N GLY A 171 2.80 -6.22 -9.03
CA GLY A 171 1.54 -6.00 -8.31
C GLY A 171 1.13 -7.20 -7.45
N LYS A 172 -0.09 -7.15 -6.91
CA LYS A 172 -0.68 -8.25 -6.15
C LYS A 172 -0.79 -9.51 -7.01
N GLY A 173 -0.40 -10.65 -6.46
CA GLY A 173 -0.41 -11.95 -7.18
C GLY A 173 0.71 -12.09 -8.21
N ASN A 174 1.83 -11.39 -8.00
CA ASN A 174 3.02 -11.44 -8.87
C ASN A 174 2.75 -11.02 -10.33
N LYS A 175 1.70 -10.22 -10.56
CA LYS A 175 1.38 -9.68 -11.90
C LYS A 175 2.27 -8.47 -12.17
N GLU A 176 3.01 -8.53 -13.27
CA GLU A 176 3.84 -7.41 -13.73
C GLU A 176 3.00 -6.39 -14.49
N ARG A 177 3.35 -5.12 -14.33
CA ARG A 177 2.89 -4.05 -15.22
C ARG A 177 4.02 -3.07 -15.50
N LEU A 178 3.94 -2.39 -16.64
CA LEU A 178 4.83 -1.31 -17.01
C LEU A 178 4.13 0.02 -16.74
N VAL A 179 4.86 0.94 -16.10
CA VAL A 179 4.39 2.27 -15.77
C VAL A 179 5.31 3.31 -16.43
N PRO A 180 4.76 4.29 -17.16
CA PRO A 180 5.55 5.37 -17.74
C PRO A 180 6.22 6.22 -16.65
N LEU A 181 7.41 6.74 -16.98
CA LEU A 181 8.15 7.69 -16.16
C LEU A 181 8.07 9.07 -16.78
N SER A 182 7.81 10.08 -15.96
CA SER A 182 7.93 11.48 -16.38
C SER A 182 9.39 11.87 -16.53
N GLN A 183 9.67 12.92 -17.31
CA GLN A 183 11.03 13.46 -17.46
C GLN A 183 11.63 13.89 -16.11
N LYS A 184 10.80 14.45 -15.22
CA LYS A 184 11.22 14.82 -13.87
C LYS A 184 11.58 13.61 -13.01
N SER A 185 10.79 12.53 -13.10
CA SER A 185 11.13 11.26 -12.42
C SER A 185 12.44 10.66 -12.92
N VAL A 186 12.68 10.67 -14.24
CA VAL A 186 13.93 10.18 -14.84
C VAL A 186 15.13 11.01 -14.37
N LYS A 187 15.01 12.33 -14.37
CA LYS A 187 16.08 13.23 -13.88
C LYS A 187 16.41 12.98 -12.41
N ALA A 188 15.39 12.91 -11.56
CA ALA A 188 15.58 12.67 -10.13
C ALA A 188 16.17 11.28 -9.84
N LEU A 189 15.74 10.25 -10.60
CA LEU A 189 16.30 8.90 -10.51
C LEU A 189 17.77 8.85 -10.92
N ASN A 190 18.13 9.50 -12.02
CA ASN A 190 19.52 9.51 -12.48
C ASN A 190 20.43 10.18 -11.44
N ALA A 191 20.05 11.33 -10.91
CA ALA A 191 20.79 12.01 -9.83
C ALA A 191 20.91 11.12 -8.57
N TRP A 192 19.84 10.44 -8.18
CA TRP A 192 19.89 9.49 -7.06
C TRP A 192 20.84 8.33 -7.33
N ILE A 193 20.76 7.70 -8.50
CA ILE A 193 21.56 6.51 -8.85
C ILE A 193 23.04 6.85 -8.97
N SER A 194 23.38 8.00 -9.62
CA SER A 194 24.77 8.38 -9.90
C SER A 194 25.47 9.04 -8.71
N GLU A 195 24.76 9.85 -7.94
CA GLU A 195 25.38 10.71 -6.92
C GLU A 195 24.96 10.32 -5.50
N GLY A 196 23.66 10.08 -5.27
CA GLY A 196 23.15 9.87 -3.93
C GLY A 196 23.29 8.43 -3.40
N ARG A 197 22.90 7.45 -4.22
CA ARG A 197 22.87 6.05 -3.80
C ARG A 197 24.25 5.48 -3.40
N PRO A 198 25.33 5.77 -4.11
CA PRO A 198 26.68 5.28 -3.73
C PRO A 198 27.10 5.67 -2.33
N GLU A 199 26.72 6.86 -1.85
CA GLU A 199 27.06 7.36 -0.51
C GLU A 199 26.45 6.52 0.65
N PHE A 200 25.40 5.74 0.37
CA PHE A 200 24.74 4.87 1.37
C PHE A 200 25.17 3.42 1.28
N LEU A 201 25.93 3.04 0.25
CA LEU A 201 26.34 1.66 0.02
C LEU A 201 27.83 1.51 0.29
N THR A 202 28.17 0.45 1.02
CA THR A 202 29.55 -0.04 1.15
C THR A 202 29.67 -1.39 0.45
N LEU A 203 30.88 -1.88 0.23
CA LEU A 203 31.12 -3.23 -0.34
C LEU A 203 30.37 -4.33 0.45
N GLU A 204 30.31 -4.19 1.79
CA GLU A 204 29.62 -5.14 2.67
C GLU A 204 28.09 -4.97 2.66
N ARG A 205 27.57 -3.85 2.15
CA ARG A 205 26.14 -3.50 2.12
C ARG A 205 25.60 -3.33 0.70
N SER A 206 26.26 -3.96 -0.25
CA SER A 206 25.79 -3.96 -1.63
C SER A 206 24.54 -4.82 -1.78
N HIS A 207 23.48 -4.28 -2.38
CA HIS A 207 22.28 -5.02 -2.75
C HIS A 207 21.56 -4.39 -3.94
N GLU A 208 20.66 -5.14 -4.56
CA GLU A 208 19.98 -4.70 -5.80
C GLU A 208 18.90 -3.63 -5.58
N SER A 209 18.44 -3.40 -4.34
CA SER A 209 17.36 -2.44 -4.07
C SER A 209 17.71 -1.04 -4.57
N LEU A 210 16.78 -0.41 -5.26
CA LEU A 210 16.97 0.95 -5.77
C LEU A 210 17.09 1.94 -4.60
N PHE A 211 16.13 1.91 -3.67
CA PHE A 211 16.10 2.84 -2.55
C PHE A 211 16.57 2.20 -1.27
N VAL A 212 17.40 2.95 -0.56
CA VAL A 212 17.97 2.55 0.72
C VAL A 212 17.68 3.58 1.80
N ASN A 213 17.61 3.13 3.04
CA ASN A 213 17.48 4.01 4.20
C ASN A 213 18.86 4.55 4.64
N LEU A 214 18.90 5.39 5.68
CA LEU A 214 20.14 6.00 6.19
C LEU A 214 21.17 4.98 6.74
N ARG A 215 20.79 3.70 6.86
CA ARG A 215 21.67 2.62 7.33
C ARG A 215 22.15 1.75 6.16
N GLY A 216 21.88 2.15 4.92
CA GLY A 216 22.20 1.36 3.73
C GLY A 216 21.35 0.11 3.54
N LYS A 217 20.25 -0.07 4.29
CA LYS A 217 19.30 -1.20 4.13
C LYS A 217 18.17 -0.82 3.17
N PRO A 218 17.49 -1.79 2.51
CA PRO A 218 16.33 -1.50 1.68
C PRO A 218 15.30 -0.60 2.37
N LEU A 219 14.77 0.36 1.63
CA LEU A 219 13.76 1.30 2.14
C LEU A 219 12.48 0.54 2.50
N THR A 220 11.94 0.79 3.69
CA THR A 220 10.71 0.17 4.16
C THR A 220 9.49 1.11 3.99
N PRO A 221 8.25 0.57 3.97
CA PRO A 221 7.05 1.41 3.99
C PRO A 221 6.99 2.38 5.17
N ARG A 222 7.62 2.04 6.30
CA ARG A 222 7.72 2.91 7.48
C ARG A 222 8.69 4.07 7.24
N ASP A 223 9.84 3.79 6.61
CA ASP A 223 10.82 4.83 6.27
C ASP A 223 10.21 5.82 5.27
N LEU A 224 9.48 5.31 4.28
CA LEU A 224 8.81 6.12 3.28
C LEU A 224 7.73 7.04 3.91
N ARG A 225 6.94 6.55 4.86
CA ARG A 225 5.98 7.40 5.59
C ARG A 225 6.69 8.52 6.35
N ARG A 226 7.79 8.20 7.07
CA ARG A 226 8.60 9.19 7.78
C ARG A 226 9.22 10.23 6.83
N LEU A 227 9.59 9.81 5.62
CA LEU A 227 10.07 10.71 4.57
C LEU A 227 8.97 11.70 4.17
N ILE A 228 7.77 11.20 3.87
CA ILE A 228 6.63 12.04 3.50
C ILE A 228 6.26 13.01 4.64
N ASP A 229 6.19 12.52 5.88
CA ASP A 229 5.85 13.35 7.06
C ASP A 229 6.82 14.53 7.23
N ARG A 230 8.11 14.32 6.95
CA ARG A 230 9.11 15.40 6.99
C ARG A 230 8.94 16.44 5.88
N ARG A 231 8.53 15.98 4.69
CA ARG A 231 8.41 16.84 3.50
C ARG A 231 7.08 17.57 3.41
N ALA A 232 6.01 16.97 3.92
CA ALA A 232 4.66 17.48 3.79
C ALA A 232 4.41 18.70 4.71
N LEU A 233 3.65 19.68 4.22
CA LEU A 233 3.17 20.83 5.02
C LEU A 233 2.07 20.44 6.00
N SER A 234 1.31 19.42 5.67
CA SER A 234 0.19 18.92 6.45
C SER A 234 0.17 17.40 6.40
N PRO A 235 -0.38 16.72 7.42
CA PRO A 235 -0.40 15.26 7.47
C PRO A 235 -0.92 14.65 6.17
N THR A 236 -0.11 13.83 5.54
CA THR A 236 -0.47 13.11 4.32
C THR A 236 0.09 11.68 4.35
N ASN A 237 -0.23 10.90 3.36
CA ASN A 237 0.19 9.50 3.29
C ASN A 237 0.41 9.08 1.82
N PRO A 238 1.14 7.99 1.58
CA PRO A 238 1.43 7.54 0.22
C PRO A 238 0.19 7.24 -0.65
N HIS A 239 -0.93 6.83 -0.04
CA HIS A 239 -2.16 6.60 -0.79
C HIS A 239 -2.74 7.91 -1.35
N ALA A 240 -2.52 9.05 -0.66
CA ALA A 240 -2.92 10.35 -1.17
C ALA A 240 -2.17 10.70 -2.46
N PHE A 241 -0.87 10.38 -2.59
CA PHE A 241 -0.13 10.58 -3.84
C PHE A 241 -0.72 9.80 -5.01
N ARG A 242 -1.01 8.51 -4.79
CA ARG A 242 -1.60 7.66 -5.82
C ARG A 242 -3.02 8.10 -6.20
N HIS A 243 -3.81 8.54 -5.23
CA HIS A 243 -5.14 9.08 -5.49
C HIS A 243 -5.05 10.41 -6.25
N THR A 244 -4.13 11.29 -5.86
CA THR A 244 -3.85 12.54 -6.56
C THR A 244 -3.39 12.29 -8.00
N TYR A 245 -2.48 11.32 -8.22
CA TYR A 245 -2.08 10.89 -9.56
C TYR A 245 -3.28 10.48 -10.40
N ALA A 246 -4.17 9.62 -9.87
CA ALA A 246 -5.37 9.19 -10.57
C ALA A 246 -6.29 10.36 -10.92
N THR A 247 -6.55 11.24 -9.94
CA THR A 247 -7.43 12.41 -10.12
C THR A 247 -6.85 13.37 -11.16
N HIS A 248 -5.55 13.67 -11.10
CA HIS A 248 -4.93 14.60 -12.06
C HIS A 248 -4.89 14.05 -13.49
N LEU A 249 -4.77 12.72 -13.68
CA LEU A 249 -4.91 12.12 -15.00
C LEU A 249 -6.34 12.27 -15.54
N LEU A 250 -7.35 12.01 -14.70
CA LEU A 250 -8.76 12.18 -15.08
C LEU A 250 -9.08 13.65 -15.39
N ASP A 251 -8.63 14.59 -14.56
CA ASP A 251 -8.79 16.02 -14.76
C ASP A 251 -8.08 16.51 -16.05
N GLY A 252 -6.96 15.83 -16.41
CA GLY A 252 -6.23 16.04 -17.65
C GLY A 252 -6.89 15.41 -18.88
N GLY A 253 -8.02 14.71 -18.71
CA GLY A 253 -8.79 14.11 -19.82
C GLY A 253 -8.49 12.63 -20.12
N ALA A 254 -7.74 11.93 -19.26
CA ALA A 254 -7.56 10.49 -19.42
C ALA A 254 -8.86 9.74 -19.17
N ASP A 255 -9.09 8.67 -19.95
CA ASP A 255 -10.21 7.77 -19.73
C ASP A 255 -10.02 6.96 -18.44
N LEU A 256 -11.14 6.66 -17.74
CA LEU A 256 -11.11 5.90 -16.48
C LEU A 256 -10.44 4.52 -16.65
N ARG A 257 -10.63 3.85 -17.78
CA ARG A 257 -9.97 2.57 -18.07
C ARG A 257 -8.47 2.72 -18.20
N GLU A 258 -8.00 3.77 -18.86
CA GLU A 258 -6.57 4.07 -19.00
C GLU A 258 -5.92 4.32 -17.64
N VAL A 259 -6.59 5.08 -16.78
CA VAL A 259 -6.15 5.31 -15.38
C VAL A 259 -6.12 4.00 -14.59
N GLN A 260 -7.14 3.14 -14.74
CA GLN A 260 -7.16 1.83 -14.09
C GLN A 260 -6.03 0.91 -14.56
N GLU A 261 -5.70 0.94 -15.86
CA GLU A 261 -4.57 0.19 -16.43
C GLU A 261 -3.24 0.69 -15.87
N LEU A 262 -2.99 2.00 -15.87
CA LEU A 262 -1.78 2.61 -15.29
C LEU A 262 -1.63 2.26 -13.81
N LEU A 263 -2.73 2.25 -13.07
CA LEU A 263 -2.73 1.90 -11.65
C LEU A 263 -2.64 0.39 -11.38
N GLY A 264 -2.96 -0.47 -12.32
CA GLY A 264 -3.00 -1.93 -12.14
C GLY A 264 -4.08 -2.34 -11.14
N HIS A 265 -5.34 -2.02 -11.43
CA HIS A 265 -6.49 -2.48 -10.67
C HIS A 265 -6.82 -3.93 -11.07
N ALA A 266 -6.90 -4.82 -10.07
CA ALA A 266 -6.96 -6.27 -10.27
C ALA A 266 -8.31 -6.82 -10.77
N ASP A 267 -9.35 -6.00 -10.83
CA ASP A 267 -10.74 -6.46 -11.09
C ASP A 267 -11.15 -6.55 -12.56
N LEU A 268 -10.27 -6.18 -13.49
CA LEU A 268 -10.51 -6.45 -14.90
C LEU A 268 -9.89 -7.80 -15.24
N GLY A 269 -10.71 -8.84 -15.20
CA GLY A 269 -10.36 -10.24 -15.38
C GLY A 269 -9.78 -10.58 -16.75
N SER A 270 -8.55 -10.19 -16.98
CA SER A 270 -7.71 -10.80 -18.02
C SER A 270 -6.25 -10.46 -17.75
N THR A 271 -5.38 -11.42 -17.90
CA THR A 271 -3.94 -11.24 -18.04
C THR A 271 -3.74 -10.46 -19.35
N GLN A 272 -3.80 -9.13 -19.29
CA GLN A 272 -3.50 -8.32 -20.47
C GLN A 272 -2.02 -8.51 -20.80
N ILE A 273 -1.77 -9.19 -21.89
CA ILE A 273 -0.47 -9.20 -22.55
C ILE A 273 -0.26 -7.77 -23.05
N TYR A 274 0.66 -7.03 -22.40
CA TYR A 274 1.03 -5.69 -22.84
C TYR A 274 1.69 -5.78 -24.22
N THR A 275 0.91 -5.57 -25.26
CA THR A 275 1.40 -5.46 -26.62
C THR A 275 2.19 -4.15 -26.80
N HIS A 276 2.99 -4.06 -27.86
CA HIS A 276 3.74 -2.83 -28.17
C HIS A 276 2.78 -1.63 -28.32
N VAL A 277 1.63 -1.83 -28.94
CA VAL A 277 0.58 -0.80 -29.16
C VAL A 277 0.00 -0.28 -27.83
N SER A 278 -0.24 -1.16 -26.85
CA SER A 278 -0.77 -0.75 -25.56
C SER A 278 0.25 0.08 -24.75
N LYS A 279 1.55 -0.21 -24.88
CA LYS A 279 2.61 0.54 -24.21
C LYS A 279 2.74 1.98 -24.72
N GLU A 280 2.72 2.15 -26.03
CA GLU A 280 2.77 3.49 -26.65
C GLU A 280 1.52 4.32 -26.33
N ARG A 281 0.35 3.69 -26.27
CA ARG A 281 -0.89 4.34 -25.84
C ARG A 281 -0.78 4.83 -24.39
N LEU A 282 -0.34 3.99 -23.45
CA LEU A 282 -0.19 4.37 -22.04
C LEU A 282 0.82 5.50 -21.84
N LYS A 283 1.93 5.50 -22.57
CA LYS A 283 2.90 6.60 -22.58
C LYS A 283 2.28 7.90 -23.06
N ARG A 284 1.55 7.86 -24.18
CA ARG A 284 0.88 9.04 -24.74
C ARG A 284 -0.15 9.58 -23.75
N VAL A 285 -1.02 8.74 -23.21
CA VAL A 285 -2.00 9.15 -22.19
C VAL A 285 -1.30 9.83 -21.02
N HIS A 286 -0.29 9.18 -20.45
CA HIS A 286 0.47 9.77 -19.33
C HIS A 286 1.09 11.12 -19.71
N LYS A 287 1.71 11.21 -20.89
CA LYS A 287 2.35 12.44 -21.38
C LYS A 287 1.34 13.57 -21.57
N ASP A 288 0.17 13.27 -22.13
CA ASP A 288 -0.81 14.29 -22.51
C ASP A 288 -1.66 14.75 -21.31
N THR A 289 -1.80 13.94 -20.26
CA THR A 289 -2.74 14.20 -19.16
C THR A 289 -2.08 14.43 -17.79
N HIS A 290 -0.84 13.99 -17.58
CA HIS A 290 -0.20 14.15 -16.29
C HIS A 290 0.54 15.49 -16.17
N PRO A 291 0.31 16.31 -15.10
CA PRO A 291 0.88 17.67 -14.99
C PRO A 291 2.42 17.76 -14.96
N ARG A 292 3.10 16.64 -14.74
CA ARG A 292 4.57 16.58 -14.66
C ARG A 292 5.19 15.61 -15.68
N ALA A 293 4.45 15.16 -16.67
CA ALA A 293 4.94 14.24 -17.68
C ALA A 293 6.06 14.81 -18.53
#